data_012e93f18820c47fa7fa9873eacf6ac3
#
_entry.id   012e93f18820c47fa7fa9873eacf6ac3
#
_cell.length_a   1.000
_cell.length_b   1.000
_cell.length_c   1.000
_cell.angle_alpha   90.00
_cell.angle_beta   90.00
_cell.angle_gamma   90.00
#
_symmetry.space_group_name_H-M   'P 1'
#
loop_
_entity.id
_entity.type
_entity.pdbx_description
1 polymer ?
#
loop_
_entity_poly.entity_id
_entity_poly.type
_entity_poly.pdbx_seq_one_letter_code
_entity_poly.pdbx_strand_id
1 'polypeptide(L)'
;MAGSAARHYAIVTAAYWGFTLTDGALRMLVLLHFFTLGFAPLTLAALFLLYEAAGVVANLLGGWLALRAGIARMLVVGLALQVVGLLALSAVDPGWSVAMSVAWVAGAQGLCGIAKDLTKTASKSAIKLTAGDTPGRLFAWVAWFTGSKNAMKGAGFFLGGALLGAAGFRGALWIMAGGLAVVAVAAAGALPPLLGRAPASRTARELLARSRGVNLLAAARICLFGARDAWFVIALPLFLQAAGWGFAAIGATLALWTIFYGAVQAAAPALAGRGGGGVASAVGAARLWGLALAVLPAVLALALPGDPAVAAPLVLAGLFGFGAVFAVNSSLHSYLILAYAGSRKAAEDVGFYYAANAAGRFLGTLASGAFHGWGGLQACLWAAAIALVLAWAVTLVLPRDAAQEAA
;
A
#
# COMPACT_ATOMS: atom_id res chain seq x y z
N MET A 1 30.51 -11.61 -12.68
CA MET A 1 29.66 -10.42 -12.42
C MET A 1 28.19 -10.79 -12.19
N ALA A 2 27.57 -11.69 -12.95
CA ALA A 2 26.15 -12.06 -12.75
C ALA A 2 25.82 -12.62 -11.36
N GLY A 3 26.70 -13.43 -10.76
CA GLY A 3 26.47 -13.99 -9.42
C GLY A 3 26.45 -12.95 -8.28
N SER A 4 27.26 -11.88 -8.38
CA SER A 4 27.26 -10.81 -7.37
C SER A 4 26.00 -9.95 -7.42
N ALA A 5 25.48 -9.63 -8.61
CA ALA A 5 24.25 -8.88 -8.78
C ALA A 5 23.03 -9.64 -8.24
N ALA A 6 22.93 -10.95 -8.52
CA ALA A 6 21.87 -11.81 -7.99
C ALA A 6 21.93 -11.90 -6.44
N ARG A 7 23.12 -12.02 -5.87
CA ARG A 7 23.32 -12.02 -4.41
C ARG A 7 22.87 -10.69 -3.78
N HIS A 8 23.29 -9.55 -4.33
CA HIS A 8 22.86 -8.24 -3.81
C HIS A 8 21.33 -8.05 -3.90
N TYR A 9 20.72 -8.50 -5.01
CA TYR A 9 19.27 -8.47 -5.15
C TYR A 9 18.58 -9.34 -4.09
N ALA A 10 19.06 -10.55 -3.84
CA ALA A 10 18.49 -11.45 -2.83
C ALA A 10 18.56 -10.81 -1.42
N ILE A 11 19.69 -10.18 -1.06
CA ILE A 11 19.86 -9.49 0.22
C ILE A 11 18.89 -8.31 0.32
N VAL A 12 18.79 -7.46 -0.71
CA VAL A 12 17.85 -6.33 -0.74
C VAL A 12 16.41 -6.80 -0.60
N THR A 13 16.04 -7.89 -1.29
CA THR A 13 14.69 -8.45 -1.24
C THR A 13 14.37 -9.03 0.14
N ALA A 14 15.29 -9.79 0.73
CA ALA A 14 15.11 -10.35 2.08
C ALA A 14 14.98 -9.25 3.14
N ALA A 15 15.82 -8.21 3.05
CA ALA A 15 15.74 -7.05 3.93
C ALA A 15 14.39 -6.29 3.78
N TYR A 16 13.91 -6.16 2.55
CA TYR A 16 12.59 -5.57 2.28
C TYR A 16 11.44 -6.43 2.77
N TRP A 17 11.56 -7.76 2.74
CA TRP A 17 10.57 -8.66 3.34
C TRP A 17 10.49 -8.47 4.86
N GLY A 18 11.63 -8.41 5.54
CA GLY A 18 11.67 -8.11 6.98
C GLY A 18 11.02 -6.77 7.31
N PHE A 19 11.33 -5.74 6.51
CA PHE A 19 10.65 -4.45 6.61
C PHE A 19 9.13 -4.58 6.42
N THR A 20 8.68 -5.23 5.34
CA THR A 20 7.26 -5.32 4.99
C THR A 20 6.47 -6.12 6.02
N LEU A 21 7.08 -7.14 6.61
CA LEU A 21 6.52 -7.94 7.70
C LEU A 21 6.25 -7.05 8.93
N THR A 22 7.25 -6.29 9.38
CA THR A 22 7.11 -5.40 10.54
C THR A 22 6.19 -4.21 10.24
N ASP A 23 6.16 -3.68 9.02
CA ASP A 23 5.25 -2.61 8.60
C ASP A 23 3.77 -3.06 8.63
N GLY A 24 3.50 -4.28 8.14
CA GLY A 24 2.16 -4.88 8.23
C GLY A 24 1.74 -5.13 9.68
N ALA A 25 2.63 -5.72 10.48
CA ALA A 25 2.40 -6.00 11.88
C ALA A 25 2.13 -4.73 12.70
N LEU A 26 2.92 -3.68 12.48
CA LEU A 26 2.77 -2.40 13.14
C LEU A 26 1.38 -1.78 12.92
N ARG A 27 0.85 -1.87 11.70
CA ARG A 27 -0.46 -1.32 11.38
C ARG A 27 -1.57 -1.96 12.22
N MET A 28 -1.57 -3.28 12.34
CA MET A 28 -2.55 -4.01 13.16
C MET A 28 -2.33 -3.76 14.65
N LEU A 29 -1.09 -3.78 15.09
CA LEU A 29 -0.72 -3.55 16.47
C LEU A 29 -1.22 -2.19 16.98
N VAL A 30 -0.93 -1.11 16.25
CA VAL A 30 -1.35 0.25 16.61
C VAL A 30 -2.88 0.36 16.58
N LEU A 31 -3.52 -0.08 15.49
CA LEU A 31 -4.96 0.04 15.34
C LEU A 31 -5.71 -0.67 16.48
N LEU A 32 -5.42 -1.94 16.69
CA LEU A 32 -6.15 -2.77 17.66
C LEU A 32 -5.85 -2.33 19.09
N HIS A 33 -4.60 -1.98 19.41
CA HIS A 33 -4.22 -1.51 20.75
C HIS A 33 -4.96 -0.21 21.13
N PHE A 34 -4.89 0.82 20.28
CA PHE A 34 -5.54 2.10 20.60
C PHE A 34 -7.06 2.03 20.55
N PHE A 35 -7.61 1.10 19.74
CA PHE A 35 -9.04 0.82 19.81
C PHE A 35 -9.46 0.21 21.15
N THR A 36 -8.68 -0.74 21.70
CA THR A 36 -8.97 -1.31 23.04
C THR A 36 -8.84 -0.27 24.17
N LEU A 37 -8.07 0.79 23.95
CA LEU A 37 -7.99 1.93 24.87
C LEU A 37 -9.18 2.90 24.72
N GLY A 38 -10.16 2.60 23.85
CA GLY A 38 -11.37 3.40 23.67
C GLY A 38 -11.20 4.61 22.73
N PHE A 39 -10.16 4.64 21.91
CA PHE A 39 -9.96 5.75 20.94
C PHE A 39 -11.06 5.70 19.88
N ALA A 40 -11.70 6.86 19.64
CA ALA A 40 -12.72 6.98 18.61
C ALA A 40 -12.15 6.69 17.20
N PRO A 41 -12.96 6.18 16.25
CA PRO A 41 -12.50 5.80 14.90
C PRO A 41 -11.78 6.91 14.14
N LEU A 42 -12.24 8.16 14.25
CA LEU A 42 -11.56 9.32 13.65
C LEU A 42 -10.18 9.58 14.27
N THR A 43 -10.07 9.42 15.59
CA THR A 43 -8.78 9.53 16.30
C THR A 43 -7.82 8.42 15.86
N LEU A 44 -8.32 7.20 15.70
CA LEU A 44 -7.54 6.09 15.15
C LEU A 44 -7.04 6.40 13.72
N ALA A 45 -7.88 7.02 12.88
CA ALA A 45 -7.45 7.47 11.55
C ALA A 45 -6.29 8.48 11.65
N ALA A 46 -6.39 9.44 12.57
CA ALA A 46 -5.35 10.47 12.76
C ALA A 46 -3.98 9.87 13.08
N LEU A 47 -3.91 8.73 13.77
CA LEU A 47 -2.64 8.03 14.07
C LEU A 47 -1.86 7.63 12.80
N PHE A 48 -2.55 7.44 11.67
CA PHE A 48 -1.95 6.98 10.42
C PHE A 48 -1.79 8.07 9.35
N LEU A 49 -2.35 9.28 9.56
CA LEU A 49 -2.35 10.31 8.52
C LEU A 49 -0.95 10.76 8.13
N LEU A 50 -0.04 10.98 9.09
CA LEU A 50 1.34 11.34 8.78
C LEU A 50 2.11 10.22 8.06
N TYR A 51 1.81 8.96 8.38
CA TYR A 51 2.37 7.81 7.67
C TYR A 51 1.98 7.81 6.18
N GLU A 52 0.72 8.07 5.86
CA GLU A 52 0.25 8.11 4.47
C GLU A 52 0.70 9.40 3.75
N ALA A 53 0.71 10.55 4.44
CA ALA A 53 1.21 11.81 3.90
C ALA A 53 2.69 11.73 3.52
N ALA A 54 3.52 11.12 4.38
CA ALA A 54 4.91 10.83 4.06
C ALA A 54 5.06 10.02 2.77
N GLY A 55 4.12 9.09 2.52
CA GLY A 55 4.07 8.31 1.29
C GLY A 55 3.85 9.15 0.03
N VAL A 56 3.05 10.22 0.08
CA VAL A 56 2.87 11.13 -1.05
C VAL A 56 4.19 11.79 -1.43
N VAL A 57 4.85 12.43 -0.45
CA VAL A 57 6.10 13.15 -0.65
C VAL A 57 7.21 12.19 -1.10
N ALA A 58 7.34 11.04 -0.44
CA ALA A 58 8.40 10.09 -0.74
C ALA A 58 8.24 9.43 -2.12
N ASN A 59 7.03 9.23 -2.63
CA ASN A 59 6.84 8.72 -4.00
C ASN A 59 7.19 9.76 -5.06
N LEU A 60 6.98 11.05 -4.80
CA LEU A 60 7.43 12.12 -5.70
C LEU A 60 8.96 12.26 -5.74
N LEU A 61 9.62 12.16 -4.58
CA LEU A 61 11.06 12.43 -4.45
C LEU A 61 11.93 11.17 -4.52
N GLY A 62 11.32 9.99 -4.31
CA GLY A 62 12.05 8.72 -4.08
C GLY A 62 12.99 8.33 -5.21
N GLY A 63 12.59 8.52 -6.47
CA GLY A 63 13.44 8.21 -7.62
C GLY A 63 14.69 9.09 -7.67
N TRP A 64 14.56 10.38 -7.41
CA TRP A 64 15.67 11.34 -7.35
C TRP A 64 16.62 11.04 -6.18
N LEU A 65 16.06 10.69 -5.02
CA LEU A 65 16.84 10.35 -3.84
C LEU A 65 17.62 9.03 -4.04
N ALA A 66 17.01 8.04 -4.71
CA ALA A 66 17.65 6.76 -5.01
C ALA A 66 18.91 6.91 -5.87
N LEU A 67 18.87 7.80 -6.85
CA LEU A 67 20.03 8.09 -7.71
C LEU A 67 21.18 8.76 -6.93
N ARG A 68 20.86 9.70 -6.03
CA ARG A 68 21.87 10.44 -5.26
C ARG A 68 22.45 9.65 -4.10
N ALA A 69 21.59 9.04 -3.28
CA ALA A 69 22.02 8.33 -2.06
C ALA A 69 22.55 6.92 -2.35
N GLY A 70 22.05 6.28 -3.43
CA GLY A 70 22.30 4.88 -3.73
C GLY A 70 21.32 3.95 -3.01
N ILE A 71 21.12 2.75 -3.59
CA ILE A 71 20.14 1.75 -3.14
C ILE A 71 20.48 1.23 -1.73
N ALA A 72 21.74 0.87 -1.49
CA ALA A 72 22.14 0.28 -0.22
C ALA A 72 21.93 1.25 0.95
N ARG A 73 22.34 2.51 0.81
CA ARG A 73 22.15 3.53 1.85
C ARG A 73 20.67 3.81 2.11
N MET A 74 19.86 3.95 1.06
CA MET A 74 18.42 4.15 1.20
C MET A 74 17.75 3.01 1.95
N LEU A 75 18.11 1.76 1.63
CA LEU A 75 17.57 0.57 2.29
C LEU A 75 17.93 0.58 3.78
N VAL A 76 19.21 0.72 4.11
CA VAL A 76 19.70 0.68 5.49
C VAL A 76 19.12 1.83 6.33
N VAL A 77 19.07 3.06 5.78
CA VAL A 77 18.43 4.20 6.45
C VAL A 77 16.95 3.95 6.68
N GLY A 78 16.24 3.39 5.69
CA GLY A 78 14.83 3.06 5.84
C GLY A 78 14.59 1.99 6.93
N LEU A 79 15.41 0.93 6.98
CA LEU A 79 15.35 -0.08 8.05
C LEU A 79 15.63 0.54 9.43
N ALA A 80 16.64 1.38 9.54
CA ALA A 80 16.99 2.07 10.80
C ALA A 80 15.87 3.01 11.26
N LEU A 81 15.27 3.79 10.35
CA LEU A 81 14.13 4.66 10.66
C LEU A 81 12.91 3.86 11.15
N GLN A 82 12.66 2.68 10.58
CA GLN A 82 11.58 1.80 11.05
C GLN A 82 11.87 1.31 12.47
N VAL A 83 13.11 0.89 12.77
CA VAL A 83 13.52 0.50 14.13
C VAL A 83 13.32 1.66 15.11
N VAL A 84 13.77 2.88 14.75
CA VAL A 84 13.56 4.07 15.59
C VAL A 84 12.07 4.35 15.79
N GLY A 85 11.24 4.23 14.75
CA GLY A 85 9.79 4.41 14.84
C GLY A 85 9.13 3.38 15.77
N LEU A 86 9.54 2.11 15.70
CA LEU A 86 9.05 1.04 16.59
C LEU A 86 9.44 1.31 18.05
N LEU A 87 10.68 1.72 18.31
CA LEU A 87 11.14 2.08 19.65
C LEU A 87 10.44 3.34 20.17
N ALA A 88 10.26 4.37 19.34
CA ALA A 88 9.49 5.55 19.71
C ALA A 88 8.05 5.22 20.10
N LEU A 89 7.39 4.32 19.37
CA LEU A 89 6.05 3.84 19.72
C LEU A 89 6.02 3.07 21.05
N SER A 90 7.07 2.34 21.40
CA SER A 90 7.15 1.62 22.67
C SER A 90 7.25 2.55 23.89
N ALA A 91 7.60 3.83 23.67
CA ALA A 91 7.70 4.84 24.72
C ALA A 91 6.35 5.51 25.07
N VAL A 92 5.26 5.17 24.37
CA VAL A 92 3.92 5.69 24.71
C VAL A 92 3.57 5.32 26.14
N ASP A 93 3.15 6.34 26.93
CA ASP A 93 2.72 6.14 28.31
C ASP A 93 1.18 6.16 28.40
N PRO A 94 0.57 5.17 29.05
CA PRO A 94 -0.88 5.14 29.25
C PRO A 94 -1.44 6.34 30.01
N GLY A 95 -0.61 7.05 30.78
CA GLY A 95 -0.99 8.25 31.53
C GLY A 95 -1.06 9.54 30.68
N TRP A 96 -0.64 9.48 29.42
CA TRP A 96 -0.71 10.66 28.54
C TRP A 96 -2.14 11.03 28.15
N SER A 97 -2.37 12.32 27.92
CA SER A 97 -3.62 12.77 27.31
C SER A 97 -3.79 12.16 25.90
N VAL A 98 -5.03 12.05 25.45
CA VAL A 98 -5.34 11.57 24.08
C VAL A 98 -4.60 12.40 23.04
N ALA A 99 -4.56 13.73 23.20
CA ALA A 99 -3.88 14.64 22.28
C ALA A 99 -2.36 14.37 22.19
N MET A 100 -1.71 14.14 23.34
CA MET A 100 -0.28 13.81 23.40
C MET A 100 0.00 12.45 22.77
N SER A 101 -0.82 11.44 23.08
CA SER A 101 -0.72 10.11 22.49
C SER A 101 -0.88 10.16 20.95
N VAL A 102 -1.87 10.91 20.44
CA VAL A 102 -2.08 11.08 19.01
C VAL A 102 -0.89 11.77 18.36
N ALA A 103 -0.40 12.86 18.92
CA ALA A 103 0.74 13.60 18.36
C ALA A 103 2.01 12.74 18.31
N TRP A 104 2.31 12.02 19.39
CA TRP A 104 3.47 11.14 19.47
C TRP A 104 3.38 9.95 18.51
N VAL A 105 2.25 9.23 18.53
CA VAL A 105 2.04 8.07 17.67
C VAL A 105 2.02 8.48 16.20
N ALA A 106 1.33 9.58 15.84
CA ALA A 106 1.33 10.08 14.47
C ALA A 106 2.75 10.49 14.01
N GLY A 107 3.54 11.13 14.87
CA GLY A 107 4.94 11.46 14.60
C GLY A 107 5.79 10.22 14.34
N ALA A 108 5.74 9.23 15.23
CA ALA A 108 6.45 7.96 15.06
C ALA A 108 5.98 7.19 13.81
N GLN A 109 4.69 7.18 13.52
CA GLN A 109 4.13 6.62 12.29
C GLN A 109 4.59 7.39 11.04
N GLY A 110 4.75 8.70 11.12
CA GLY A 110 5.34 9.51 10.05
C GLY A 110 6.75 9.06 9.69
N LEU A 111 7.61 8.78 10.70
CA LEU A 111 8.95 8.19 10.48
C LEU A 111 8.85 6.82 9.80
N CYS A 112 7.92 5.97 10.25
CA CYS A 112 7.68 4.66 9.62
C CYS A 112 7.19 4.80 8.17
N GLY A 113 6.39 5.84 7.86
CA GLY A 113 5.95 6.16 6.50
C GLY A 113 7.10 6.54 5.58
N ILE A 114 8.04 7.38 6.05
CA ILE A 114 9.28 7.71 5.34
C ILE A 114 10.11 6.43 5.13
N ALA A 115 10.32 5.65 6.18
CA ALA A 115 11.04 4.38 6.14
C ALA A 115 10.50 3.43 5.06
N LYS A 116 9.16 3.28 4.99
CA LYS A 116 8.46 2.47 3.99
C LYS A 116 8.82 2.86 2.56
N ASP A 117 8.75 4.14 2.26
CA ASP A 117 8.95 4.58 0.89
C ASP A 117 10.41 4.59 0.47
N LEU A 118 11.35 4.83 1.40
CA LEU A 118 12.78 4.63 1.16
C LEU A 118 13.11 3.17 0.84
N THR A 119 12.68 2.23 1.67
CA THR A 119 12.92 0.79 1.48
C THR A 119 12.24 0.27 0.21
N LYS A 120 11.02 0.70 -0.07
CA LYS A 120 10.28 0.33 -1.28
C LYS A 120 10.99 0.82 -2.54
N THR A 121 11.44 2.07 -2.56
CA THR A 121 12.12 2.65 -3.71
C THR A 121 13.48 2.00 -3.93
N ALA A 122 14.27 1.78 -2.87
CA ALA A 122 15.53 1.06 -2.93
C ALA A 122 15.35 -0.34 -3.53
N SER A 123 14.38 -1.10 -3.03
CA SER A 123 14.14 -2.49 -3.47
C SER A 123 13.67 -2.58 -4.92
N LYS A 124 12.79 -1.67 -5.35
CA LYS A 124 12.35 -1.61 -6.77
C LYS A 124 13.50 -1.22 -7.71
N SER A 125 14.38 -0.32 -7.28
CA SER A 125 15.55 0.07 -8.07
C SER A 125 16.55 -1.07 -8.21
N ALA A 126 16.68 -1.94 -7.20
CA ALA A 126 17.54 -3.12 -7.25
C ALA A 126 17.12 -4.13 -8.31
N ILE A 127 15.82 -4.25 -8.62
CA ILE A 127 15.33 -5.15 -9.68
C ILE A 127 15.96 -4.80 -11.03
N LYS A 128 16.01 -3.51 -11.37
CA LYS A 128 16.58 -3.05 -12.65
C LYS A 128 18.06 -3.39 -12.80
N LEU A 129 18.81 -3.36 -11.69
CA LEU A 129 20.25 -3.71 -11.72
C LEU A 129 20.50 -5.20 -11.95
N THR A 130 19.52 -6.05 -11.61
CA THR A 130 19.69 -7.51 -11.65
C THR A 130 19.06 -8.14 -12.91
N ALA A 131 17.90 -7.63 -13.33
CA ALA A 131 17.15 -8.20 -14.44
C ALA A 131 17.79 -7.91 -15.80
N GLY A 132 18.60 -6.82 -15.93
CA GLY A 132 19.12 -6.35 -17.20
C GLY A 132 17.99 -5.96 -18.15
N ASP A 133 18.33 -5.71 -19.43
CA ASP A 133 17.37 -5.25 -20.45
C ASP A 133 16.58 -6.36 -21.16
N THR A 134 16.55 -7.59 -20.60
CA THR A 134 15.79 -8.70 -21.19
C THR A 134 14.30 -8.60 -20.81
N PRO A 135 13.37 -8.24 -21.72
CA PRO A 135 12.00 -7.85 -21.38
C PRO A 135 11.21 -8.91 -20.59
N GLY A 136 11.25 -10.17 -20.99
CA GLY A 136 10.52 -11.23 -20.32
C GLY A 136 11.04 -11.55 -18.90
N ARG A 137 12.34 -11.42 -18.70
CA ARG A 137 13.00 -11.65 -17.41
C ARG A 137 12.68 -10.56 -16.40
N LEU A 138 12.69 -9.30 -16.82
CA LEU A 138 12.30 -8.17 -15.97
C LEU A 138 10.86 -8.31 -15.48
N PHE A 139 9.92 -8.68 -16.35
CA PHE A 139 8.53 -8.89 -15.98
C PHE A 139 8.36 -9.98 -14.92
N ALA A 140 9.01 -11.13 -15.09
CA ALA A 140 8.96 -12.23 -14.12
C ALA A 140 9.50 -11.79 -12.74
N TRP A 141 10.63 -11.07 -12.70
CA TRP A 141 11.21 -10.57 -11.45
C TRP A 141 10.30 -9.56 -10.74
N VAL A 142 9.68 -8.64 -11.49
CA VAL A 142 8.74 -7.65 -10.94
C VAL A 142 7.48 -8.34 -10.40
N ALA A 143 6.94 -9.32 -11.11
CA ALA A 143 5.77 -10.08 -10.68
C ALA A 143 6.05 -10.88 -9.41
N TRP A 144 7.17 -11.61 -9.37
CA TRP A 144 7.59 -12.37 -8.19
C TRP A 144 7.83 -11.46 -6.98
N PHE A 145 8.55 -10.35 -7.15
CA PHE A 145 8.80 -9.37 -6.10
C PHE A 145 7.50 -8.77 -5.55
N THR A 146 6.55 -8.42 -6.43
CA THR A 146 5.27 -7.83 -6.02
C THR A 146 4.41 -8.84 -5.28
N GLY A 147 4.34 -10.08 -5.76
CA GLY A 147 3.61 -11.17 -5.12
C GLY A 147 4.18 -11.51 -3.73
N SER A 148 5.50 -11.70 -3.65
CA SER A 148 6.19 -12.00 -2.38
C SER A 148 6.04 -10.87 -1.36
N LYS A 149 6.11 -9.61 -1.79
CA LYS A 149 5.85 -8.46 -0.93
C LYS A 149 4.43 -8.48 -0.34
N ASN A 150 3.42 -8.78 -1.15
CA ASN A 150 2.03 -8.85 -0.67
C ASN A 150 1.84 -10.00 0.33
N ALA A 151 2.46 -11.17 0.08
CA ALA A 151 2.46 -12.28 1.02
C ALA A 151 3.11 -11.90 2.37
N MET A 152 4.28 -11.24 2.33
CA MET A 152 4.95 -10.76 3.53
C MET A 152 4.13 -9.73 4.30
N LYS A 153 3.42 -8.84 3.60
CA LYS A 153 2.53 -7.87 4.23
C LYS A 153 1.33 -8.56 4.91
N GLY A 154 0.75 -9.56 4.25
CA GLY A 154 -0.30 -10.39 4.82
C GLY A 154 0.18 -11.11 6.09
N ALA A 155 1.33 -11.80 6.02
CA ALA A 155 1.96 -12.42 7.18
C ALA A 155 2.20 -11.41 8.32
N GLY A 156 2.55 -10.16 7.98
CA GLY A 156 2.68 -9.06 8.93
C GLY A 156 1.37 -8.75 9.65
N PHE A 157 0.24 -8.67 8.95
CA PHE A 157 -1.05 -8.42 9.60
C PHE A 157 -1.39 -9.49 10.63
N PHE A 158 -1.17 -10.77 10.29
CA PHE A 158 -1.33 -11.87 11.24
C PHE A 158 -0.38 -11.74 12.42
N LEU A 159 0.91 -11.51 12.16
CA LEU A 159 1.94 -11.35 13.18
C LEU A 159 1.60 -10.22 14.16
N GLY A 160 1.10 -9.08 13.67
CA GLY A 160 0.71 -7.94 14.51
C GLY A 160 -0.41 -8.28 15.49
N GLY A 161 -1.47 -8.95 15.01
CA GLY A 161 -2.56 -9.43 15.86
C GLY A 161 -2.10 -10.50 16.88
N ALA A 162 -1.29 -11.46 16.44
CA ALA A 162 -0.77 -12.52 17.28
C ALA A 162 0.19 -11.98 18.36
N LEU A 163 1.12 -11.10 18.00
CA LEU A 163 2.06 -10.49 18.94
C LEU A 163 1.33 -9.59 19.96
N LEU A 164 0.28 -8.87 19.54
CA LEU A 164 -0.51 -8.08 20.50
C LEU A 164 -1.15 -8.97 21.57
N GLY A 165 -1.70 -10.11 21.17
CA GLY A 165 -2.31 -11.05 22.11
C GLY A 165 -1.29 -11.77 23.00
N ALA A 166 -0.10 -12.10 22.48
CA ALA A 166 0.89 -12.90 23.19
C ALA A 166 1.87 -12.09 24.04
N ALA A 167 2.32 -10.91 23.56
CA ALA A 167 3.38 -10.11 24.18
C ALA A 167 2.91 -8.70 24.60
N GLY A 168 1.67 -8.34 24.30
CA GLY A 168 1.15 -6.99 24.50
C GLY A 168 1.80 -5.96 23.55
N PHE A 169 1.40 -4.70 23.68
CA PHE A 169 1.82 -3.64 22.76
C PHE A 169 3.34 -3.38 22.80
N ARG A 170 3.92 -3.14 23.98
CA ARG A 170 5.35 -2.88 24.14
C ARG A 170 6.21 -4.07 23.75
N GLY A 171 5.85 -5.27 24.22
CA GLY A 171 6.62 -6.49 23.91
C GLY A 171 6.67 -6.78 22.41
N ALA A 172 5.55 -6.62 21.72
CA ALA A 172 5.46 -6.76 20.27
C ALA A 172 6.39 -5.78 19.54
N LEU A 173 6.40 -4.50 19.95
CA LEU A 173 7.27 -3.47 19.35
C LEU A 173 8.75 -3.79 19.56
N TRP A 174 9.15 -4.26 20.75
CA TRP A 174 10.52 -4.64 21.03
C TRP A 174 10.98 -5.86 20.23
N ILE A 175 10.13 -6.88 20.09
CA ILE A 175 10.41 -8.07 19.27
C ILE A 175 10.61 -7.66 17.81
N MET A 176 9.72 -6.82 17.28
CA MET A 176 9.82 -6.35 15.89
C MET A 176 11.06 -5.45 15.68
N ALA A 177 11.35 -4.54 16.61
CA ALA A 177 12.51 -3.66 16.53
C ALA A 177 13.82 -4.47 16.57
N GLY A 178 13.95 -5.44 17.49
CA GLY A 178 15.12 -6.31 17.60
C GLY A 178 15.33 -7.14 16.35
N GLY A 179 14.28 -7.81 15.86
CA GLY A 179 14.37 -8.60 14.62
C GLY A 179 14.74 -7.76 13.39
N LEU A 180 14.16 -6.56 13.26
CA LEU A 180 14.47 -5.67 12.14
C LEU A 180 15.87 -5.04 12.27
N ALA A 181 16.35 -4.77 13.49
CA ALA A 181 17.71 -4.29 13.72
C ALA A 181 18.77 -5.31 13.25
N VAL A 182 18.55 -6.60 13.53
CA VAL A 182 19.42 -7.69 13.01
C VAL A 182 19.42 -7.67 11.48
N VAL A 183 18.27 -7.53 10.84
CA VAL A 183 18.16 -7.45 9.36
C VAL A 183 18.89 -6.21 8.85
N ALA A 184 18.76 -5.05 9.52
CA ALA A 184 19.43 -3.81 9.13
C ALA A 184 20.96 -3.92 9.19
N VAL A 185 21.51 -4.50 10.28
CA VAL A 185 22.94 -4.73 10.47
C VAL A 185 23.47 -5.71 9.41
N ALA A 186 22.76 -6.83 9.19
CA ALA A 186 23.13 -7.80 8.16
C ALA A 186 23.14 -7.18 6.75
N ALA A 187 22.14 -6.37 6.40
CA ALA A 187 22.08 -5.68 5.12
C ALA A 187 23.21 -4.64 4.98
N ALA A 188 23.52 -3.88 6.04
CA ALA A 188 24.61 -2.89 6.04
C ALA A 188 26.00 -3.53 5.84
N GLY A 189 26.25 -4.71 6.44
CA GLY A 189 27.50 -5.45 6.29
C GLY A 189 27.65 -6.18 4.96
N ALA A 190 26.53 -6.55 4.31
CA ALA A 190 26.53 -7.39 3.11
C ALA A 190 26.42 -6.63 1.78
N LEU A 191 25.95 -5.36 1.79
CA LEU A 191 25.73 -4.55 0.60
C LEU A 191 26.83 -3.49 0.40
N PRO A 192 27.37 -3.32 -0.82
CA PRO A 192 28.30 -2.24 -1.12
C PRO A 192 27.64 -0.86 -0.90
N PRO A 193 28.26 0.10 -0.18
CA PRO A 193 27.64 1.39 0.18
C PRO A 193 27.21 2.25 -1.00
N LEU A 194 27.84 2.11 -2.16
CA LEU A 194 27.59 2.88 -3.38
C LEU A 194 26.72 2.14 -4.40
N LEU A 195 26.14 1.00 -4.02
CA LEU A 195 25.28 0.21 -4.90
C LEU A 195 24.16 1.08 -5.51
N GLY A 196 24.08 1.15 -6.83
CA GLY A 196 23.02 1.85 -7.56
C GLY A 196 23.08 3.37 -7.57
N ARG A 197 24.20 3.99 -7.14
CA ARG A 197 24.41 5.44 -7.24
C ARG A 197 24.67 5.85 -8.69
N ALA A 198 23.97 6.90 -9.15
CA ALA A 198 24.18 7.50 -10.47
C ALA A 198 24.01 9.02 -10.42
N PRO A 199 24.58 9.79 -11.38
CA PRO A 199 24.38 11.23 -11.45
C PRO A 199 22.89 11.56 -11.63
N ALA A 200 22.35 12.46 -10.80
CA ALA A 200 20.98 12.95 -10.93
C ALA A 200 20.96 14.23 -11.76
N SER A 201 20.32 14.21 -12.93
CA SER A 201 20.38 15.30 -13.92
C SER A 201 19.12 16.18 -14.00
N ARG A 202 18.15 16.08 -13.04
CA ARG A 202 16.84 16.74 -13.18
C ARG A 202 16.42 17.58 -11.98
N THR A 203 15.62 18.63 -12.26
CA THR A 203 15.06 19.57 -11.27
C THR A 203 13.69 19.11 -10.78
N ALA A 204 13.32 19.47 -9.53
CA ALA A 204 12.04 19.10 -8.93
C ALA A 204 10.81 19.68 -9.69
N ARG A 205 10.99 20.78 -10.46
CA ARG A 205 9.91 21.42 -11.22
C ARG A 205 9.38 20.57 -12.38
N GLU A 206 10.22 19.69 -12.95
CA GLU A 206 9.82 18.80 -14.05
C GLU A 206 8.93 17.62 -13.56
N LEU A 207 8.80 17.44 -12.23
CA LEU A 207 8.04 16.36 -11.64
C LEU A 207 6.51 16.55 -11.69
N LEU A 208 5.98 17.72 -12.03
CA LEU A 208 4.56 18.04 -11.92
C LEU A 208 3.79 18.17 -13.24
N ALA A 209 4.48 18.39 -14.38
CA ALA A 209 3.83 18.51 -15.69
C ALA A 209 3.63 17.12 -16.33
N ARG A 210 2.38 16.70 -16.48
CA ARG A 210 1.99 15.36 -16.97
C ARG A 210 1.03 15.44 -18.15
N SER A 211 1.00 14.37 -18.96
CA SER A 211 0.00 14.23 -20.03
C SER A 211 -1.42 14.12 -19.46
N ARG A 212 -2.42 14.40 -20.30
CA ARG A 212 -3.83 14.31 -19.90
C ARG A 212 -4.20 12.90 -19.41
N GLY A 213 -3.75 11.84 -20.08
CA GLY A 213 -4.04 10.46 -19.68
C GLY A 213 -3.41 10.09 -18.35
N VAL A 214 -2.17 10.53 -18.09
CA VAL A 214 -1.51 10.35 -16.78
C VAL A 214 -2.27 11.06 -15.65
N ASN A 215 -2.72 12.31 -15.88
CA ASN A 215 -3.47 13.09 -14.89
C ASN A 215 -4.84 12.45 -14.59
N LEU A 216 -5.59 12.05 -15.63
CA LEU A 216 -6.88 11.38 -15.45
C LEU A 216 -6.72 10.05 -14.73
N LEU A 217 -5.72 9.25 -15.12
CA LEU A 217 -5.47 7.96 -14.47
C LEU A 217 -5.03 8.13 -13.01
N ALA A 218 -4.25 9.17 -12.71
CA ALA A 218 -3.88 9.52 -11.34
C ALA A 218 -5.11 9.93 -10.51
N ALA A 219 -6.01 10.74 -11.06
CA ALA A 219 -7.28 11.10 -10.40
C ALA A 219 -8.15 9.87 -10.12
N ALA A 220 -8.34 9.00 -11.12
CA ALA A 220 -9.05 7.73 -10.92
C ALA A 220 -8.38 6.86 -9.84
N ARG A 221 -7.04 6.88 -9.75
CA ARG A 221 -6.27 6.13 -8.75
C ARG A 221 -6.48 6.64 -7.34
N ILE A 222 -6.58 7.95 -7.14
CA ILE A 222 -6.93 8.54 -5.84
C ILE A 222 -8.26 7.98 -5.36
N CYS A 223 -9.30 8.04 -6.19
CA CYS A 223 -10.63 7.55 -5.86
C CYS A 223 -10.64 6.02 -5.62
N LEU A 224 -9.97 5.25 -6.49
CA LEU A 224 -9.91 3.80 -6.40
C LEU A 224 -9.27 3.31 -5.09
N PHE A 225 -8.13 3.88 -4.71
CA PHE A 225 -7.44 3.49 -3.46
C PHE A 225 -8.08 4.13 -2.22
N GLY A 226 -8.63 5.33 -2.37
CA GLY A 226 -9.46 5.95 -1.34
C GLY A 226 -10.66 5.10 -0.99
N ALA A 227 -11.39 4.61 -1.98
CA ALA A 227 -12.54 3.73 -1.80
C ALA A 227 -12.18 2.43 -1.05
N ARG A 228 -11.08 1.77 -1.42
CA ARG A 228 -10.63 0.57 -0.71
C ARG A 228 -10.34 0.88 0.76
N ASP A 229 -9.54 1.91 1.03
CA ASP A 229 -9.08 2.20 2.38
C ASP A 229 -10.20 2.81 3.25
N ALA A 230 -11.27 3.37 2.65
CA ALA A 230 -12.44 3.89 3.35
C ALA A 230 -13.16 2.85 4.22
N TRP A 231 -13.15 1.57 3.85
CA TRP A 231 -13.76 0.53 4.66
C TRP A 231 -12.80 -0.57 5.13
N PHE A 232 -11.63 -0.74 4.47
CA PHE A 232 -10.69 -1.81 4.76
C PHE A 232 -9.77 -1.53 5.96
N VAL A 233 -9.29 -0.27 6.10
CA VAL A 233 -8.13 0.03 6.95
C VAL A 233 -8.48 0.12 8.43
N ILE A 234 -9.61 0.75 8.76
CA ILE A 234 -10.08 0.97 10.14
C ILE A 234 -11.42 0.29 10.33
N ALA A 235 -12.39 0.58 9.46
CA ALA A 235 -13.76 0.14 9.65
C ALA A 235 -13.91 -1.38 9.71
N LEU A 236 -13.24 -2.13 8.82
CA LEU A 236 -13.32 -3.59 8.79
C LEU A 236 -12.73 -4.26 10.03
N PRO A 237 -11.50 -3.94 10.50
CA PRO A 237 -10.99 -4.50 11.75
C PRO A 237 -11.86 -4.19 12.97
N LEU A 238 -12.38 -2.95 13.08
CA LEU A 238 -13.26 -2.55 14.17
C LEU A 238 -14.60 -3.30 14.11
N PHE A 239 -15.17 -3.45 12.92
CA PHE A 239 -16.38 -4.24 12.70
C PHE A 239 -16.19 -5.71 13.12
N LEU A 240 -15.09 -6.35 12.71
CA LEU A 240 -14.80 -7.74 13.09
C LEU A 240 -14.59 -7.87 14.60
N GLN A 241 -13.97 -6.89 15.24
CA GLN A 241 -13.83 -6.89 16.69
C GLN A 241 -15.19 -6.70 17.40
N ALA A 242 -16.06 -5.82 16.89
CA ALA A 242 -17.44 -5.68 17.38
C ALA A 242 -18.27 -6.96 17.18
N ALA A 243 -17.97 -7.75 16.15
CA ALA A 243 -18.53 -9.08 15.92
C ALA A 243 -17.94 -10.18 16.86
N GLY A 244 -17.08 -9.82 17.81
CA GLY A 244 -16.50 -10.74 18.81
C GLY A 244 -15.22 -11.44 18.34
N TRP A 245 -14.60 -11.02 17.23
CA TRP A 245 -13.39 -11.67 16.72
C TRP A 245 -12.14 -11.26 17.52
N GLY A 246 -11.30 -12.25 17.85
CA GLY A 246 -10.02 -11.99 18.51
C GLY A 246 -8.97 -11.41 17.54
N PHE A 247 -7.93 -10.77 18.08
CA PHE A 247 -6.88 -10.08 17.32
C PHE A 247 -6.18 -10.97 16.28
N ALA A 248 -5.87 -12.22 16.64
CA ALA A 248 -5.24 -13.17 15.74
C ALA A 248 -6.14 -13.54 14.56
N ALA A 249 -7.45 -13.72 14.80
CA ALA A 249 -8.43 -14.03 13.76
C ALA A 249 -8.62 -12.86 12.78
N ILE A 250 -8.68 -11.62 13.29
CA ILE A 250 -8.72 -10.41 12.48
C ILE A 250 -7.45 -10.32 11.61
N GLY A 251 -6.27 -10.47 12.22
CA GLY A 251 -5.00 -10.46 11.52
C GLY A 251 -4.90 -11.56 10.45
N ALA A 252 -5.35 -12.79 10.75
CA ALA A 252 -5.40 -13.91 9.81
C ALA A 252 -6.31 -13.63 8.61
N THR A 253 -7.48 -13.05 8.85
CA THR A 253 -8.43 -12.68 7.79
C THR A 253 -7.83 -11.65 6.82
N LEU A 254 -7.20 -10.60 7.34
CA LEU A 254 -6.54 -9.59 6.53
C LEU A 254 -5.30 -10.15 5.80
N ALA A 255 -4.60 -11.10 6.43
CA ALA A 255 -3.51 -11.84 5.80
C ALA A 255 -3.99 -12.65 4.61
N LEU A 256 -5.00 -13.48 4.81
CA LEU A 256 -5.60 -14.31 3.77
C LEU A 256 -6.13 -13.46 2.61
N TRP A 257 -6.82 -12.36 2.92
CA TRP A 257 -7.30 -11.44 1.90
C TRP A 257 -6.15 -10.81 1.09
N THR A 258 -5.07 -10.40 1.75
CA THR A 258 -3.92 -9.78 1.07
C THR A 258 -3.20 -10.77 0.17
N ILE A 259 -3.08 -12.03 0.59
CA ILE A 259 -2.50 -13.13 -0.20
C ILE A 259 -3.41 -13.44 -1.39
N PHE A 260 -4.71 -13.61 -1.16
CA PHE A 260 -5.73 -13.83 -2.19
C PHE A 260 -5.72 -12.70 -3.23
N TYR A 261 -5.76 -11.44 -2.77
CA TYR A 261 -5.64 -10.27 -3.64
C TYR A 261 -4.39 -10.33 -4.52
N GLY A 262 -3.24 -10.69 -3.94
CA GLY A 262 -1.98 -10.86 -4.68
C GLY A 262 -2.05 -11.96 -5.74
N ALA A 263 -2.67 -13.10 -5.43
CA ALA A 263 -2.86 -14.21 -6.36
C ALA A 263 -3.77 -13.81 -7.53
N VAL A 264 -4.91 -13.18 -7.26
CA VAL A 264 -5.82 -12.66 -8.31
C VAL A 264 -5.12 -11.60 -9.15
N GLN A 265 -4.31 -10.72 -8.53
CA GLN A 265 -3.55 -9.72 -9.26
C GLN A 265 -2.53 -10.34 -10.24
N ALA A 266 -1.90 -11.43 -9.86
CA ALA A 266 -1.01 -12.18 -10.75
C ALA A 266 -1.77 -12.83 -11.93
N ALA A 267 -3.02 -13.26 -11.71
CA ALA A 267 -3.89 -13.82 -12.73
C ALA A 267 -4.65 -12.77 -13.57
N ALA A 268 -4.59 -11.50 -13.18
CA ALA A 268 -5.36 -10.41 -13.82
C ALA A 268 -5.21 -10.32 -15.36
N PRO A 269 -4.03 -10.55 -15.98
CA PRO A 269 -3.90 -10.54 -17.43
C PRO A 269 -4.76 -11.61 -18.14
N ALA A 270 -4.97 -12.77 -17.48
CA ALA A 270 -5.83 -13.82 -18.01
C ALA A 270 -7.31 -13.51 -17.82
N LEU A 271 -7.67 -12.87 -16.68
CA LEU A 271 -9.03 -12.53 -16.30
C LEU A 271 -9.59 -11.31 -17.08
N ALA A 272 -8.72 -10.33 -17.38
CA ALA A 272 -9.10 -9.12 -18.11
C ALA A 272 -9.28 -9.34 -19.64
N GLY A 273 -9.08 -10.58 -20.12
CA GLY A 273 -8.97 -10.86 -21.54
C GLY A 273 -7.55 -10.63 -22.04
N ARG A 274 -6.93 -11.67 -22.65
CA ARG A 274 -5.56 -11.62 -23.13
C ARG A 274 -5.32 -10.37 -23.95
N GLY A 275 -4.44 -9.47 -23.46
CA GLY A 275 -4.20 -8.11 -23.92
C GLY A 275 -3.63 -7.97 -25.35
N GLY A 276 -4.22 -8.64 -26.35
CA GLY A 276 -3.92 -8.41 -27.76
C GLY A 276 -4.56 -7.13 -28.35
N GLY A 277 -5.41 -6.44 -27.60
CA GLY A 277 -6.19 -5.30 -28.08
C GLY A 277 -5.62 -3.89 -27.80
N GLY A 278 -4.41 -3.78 -27.25
CA GLY A 278 -3.78 -2.48 -26.98
C GLY A 278 -4.50 -1.63 -25.91
N VAL A 279 -4.22 -0.31 -25.92
CA VAL A 279 -4.75 0.66 -24.93
C VAL A 279 -6.27 0.76 -24.97
N ALA A 280 -6.89 0.77 -26.16
CA ALA A 280 -8.34 0.87 -26.30
C ALA A 280 -9.10 -0.28 -25.61
N SER A 281 -8.59 -1.51 -25.76
CA SER A 281 -9.12 -2.70 -25.09
C SER A 281 -8.97 -2.62 -23.57
N ALA A 282 -7.80 -2.20 -23.09
CA ALA A 282 -7.54 -2.04 -21.65
C ALA A 282 -8.43 -0.95 -21.02
N VAL A 283 -8.69 0.16 -21.72
CA VAL A 283 -9.64 1.19 -21.28
C VAL A 283 -11.06 0.64 -21.23
N GLY A 284 -11.49 -0.14 -22.24
CA GLY A 284 -12.80 -0.83 -22.24
C GLY A 284 -12.94 -1.78 -21.04
N ALA A 285 -11.94 -2.60 -20.80
CA ALA A 285 -11.91 -3.50 -19.65
C ALA A 285 -11.94 -2.73 -18.31
N ALA A 286 -11.15 -1.64 -18.19
CA ALA A 286 -11.13 -0.81 -16.97
C ALA A 286 -12.51 -0.19 -16.67
N ARG A 287 -13.29 0.16 -17.68
CA ARG A 287 -14.67 0.64 -17.53
C ARG A 287 -15.60 -0.44 -16.99
N LEU A 288 -15.54 -1.65 -17.57
CA LEU A 288 -16.39 -2.77 -17.15
C LEU A 288 -16.06 -3.20 -15.70
N TRP A 289 -14.79 -3.46 -15.42
CA TRP A 289 -14.34 -3.86 -14.10
C TRP A 289 -14.51 -2.75 -13.06
N GLY A 290 -14.37 -1.47 -13.46
CA GLY A 290 -14.63 -0.31 -12.62
C GLY A 290 -16.10 -0.19 -12.21
N LEU A 291 -17.03 -0.41 -13.15
CA LEU A 291 -18.46 -0.43 -12.85
C LEU A 291 -18.83 -1.58 -11.92
N ALA A 292 -18.37 -2.79 -12.22
CA ALA A 292 -18.58 -3.96 -11.35
C ALA A 292 -18.06 -3.69 -9.93
N LEU A 293 -16.89 -3.06 -9.81
CA LEU A 293 -16.30 -2.71 -8.52
C LEU A 293 -17.13 -1.67 -7.76
N ALA A 294 -17.72 -0.69 -8.43
CA ALA A 294 -18.54 0.35 -7.82
C ALA A 294 -19.86 -0.20 -7.24
N VAL A 295 -20.42 -1.22 -7.87
CA VAL A 295 -21.67 -1.86 -7.43
C VAL A 295 -21.49 -2.68 -6.16
N LEU A 296 -20.34 -3.34 -5.99
CA LEU A 296 -20.13 -4.29 -4.89
C LEU A 296 -20.30 -3.68 -3.49
N PRO A 297 -19.65 -2.56 -3.10
CA PRO A 297 -19.85 -2.00 -1.78
C PRO A 297 -21.24 -1.40 -1.58
N ALA A 298 -21.91 -0.93 -2.64
CA ALA A 298 -23.29 -0.46 -2.56
C ALA A 298 -24.26 -1.61 -2.25
N VAL A 299 -24.13 -2.74 -2.95
CA VAL A 299 -24.93 -3.95 -2.68
C VAL A 299 -24.67 -4.46 -1.28
N LEU A 300 -23.41 -4.50 -0.85
CA LEU A 300 -23.04 -4.92 0.50
C LEU A 300 -23.64 -4.00 1.56
N ALA A 301 -23.62 -2.68 1.35
CA ALA A 301 -24.18 -1.69 2.27
C ALA A 301 -25.71 -1.83 2.41
N LEU A 302 -26.41 -2.16 1.31
CA LEU A 302 -27.86 -2.39 1.32
C LEU A 302 -28.25 -3.69 2.00
N ALA A 303 -27.42 -4.74 1.84
CA ALA A 303 -27.70 -6.08 2.36
C ALA A 303 -27.18 -6.30 3.78
N LEU A 304 -26.49 -5.31 4.40
CA LEU A 304 -25.80 -5.47 5.67
C LEU A 304 -26.80 -5.64 6.83
N PRO A 305 -26.79 -6.79 7.55
CA PRO A 305 -27.57 -6.96 8.77
C PRO A 305 -27.09 -5.98 9.87
N GLY A 306 -28.02 -5.59 10.77
CA GLY A 306 -27.70 -4.69 11.88
C GLY A 306 -26.80 -5.31 12.95
N ASP A 307 -26.88 -6.63 13.15
CA ASP A 307 -26.01 -7.35 14.09
C ASP A 307 -24.66 -7.69 13.43
N PRO A 308 -23.52 -7.20 13.97
CA PRO A 308 -22.21 -7.47 13.40
C PRO A 308 -21.85 -8.97 13.31
N ALA A 309 -22.26 -9.78 14.27
CA ALA A 309 -21.96 -11.21 14.27
C ALA A 309 -22.71 -11.94 13.13
N VAL A 310 -23.96 -11.55 12.86
CA VAL A 310 -24.77 -12.07 11.75
C VAL A 310 -24.25 -11.55 10.40
N ALA A 311 -23.75 -10.30 10.36
CA ALA A 311 -23.24 -9.66 9.16
C ALA A 311 -21.84 -10.15 8.75
N ALA A 312 -21.03 -10.67 9.68
CA ALA A 312 -19.65 -11.01 9.41
C ALA A 312 -19.42 -11.96 8.21
N PRO A 313 -20.16 -13.05 8.02
CA PRO A 313 -19.98 -13.92 6.84
C PRO A 313 -20.25 -13.18 5.51
N LEU A 314 -21.27 -12.33 5.46
CA LEU A 314 -21.59 -11.51 4.29
C LEU A 314 -20.50 -10.49 3.99
N VAL A 315 -19.99 -9.82 5.03
CA VAL A 315 -18.88 -8.86 4.91
C VAL A 315 -17.62 -9.54 4.39
N LEU A 316 -17.32 -10.75 4.87
CA LEU A 316 -16.17 -11.53 4.37
C LEU A 316 -16.35 -11.93 2.91
N ALA A 317 -17.52 -12.45 2.53
CA ALA A 317 -17.80 -12.79 1.13
C ALA A 317 -17.65 -11.55 0.24
N GLY A 318 -18.22 -10.41 0.65
CA GLY A 318 -18.08 -9.12 -0.02
C GLY A 318 -16.62 -8.65 -0.10
N LEU A 319 -15.84 -8.84 0.96
CA LEU A 319 -14.41 -8.50 1.01
C LEU A 319 -13.59 -9.28 -0.03
N PHE A 320 -13.78 -10.57 -0.14
CA PHE A 320 -13.07 -11.40 -1.12
C PHE A 320 -13.54 -11.10 -2.55
N GLY A 321 -14.85 -10.94 -2.78
CA GLY A 321 -15.40 -10.50 -4.06
C GLY A 321 -14.85 -9.14 -4.49
N PHE A 322 -14.87 -8.15 -3.58
CA PHE A 322 -14.27 -6.84 -3.81
C PHE A 322 -12.77 -6.97 -4.13
N GLY A 323 -12.03 -7.79 -3.37
CA GLY A 323 -10.61 -8.01 -3.57
C GLY A 323 -10.28 -8.55 -4.95
N ALA A 324 -11.08 -9.50 -5.47
CA ALA A 324 -10.92 -10.07 -6.80
C ALA A 324 -11.11 -9.00 -7.90
N VAL A 325 -12.22 -8.28 -7.87
CA VAL A 325 -12.54 -7.25 -8.87
C VAL A 325 -11.55 -6.08 -8.78
N PHE A 326 -11.20 -5.66 -7.56
CA PHE A 326 -10.22 -4.60 -7.32
C PHE A 326 -8.83 -4.98 -7.86
N ALA A 327 -8.39 -6.24 -7.68
CA ALA A 327 -7.10 -6.72 -8.17
C ALA A 327 -7.00 -6.58 -9.70
N VAL A 328 -8.04 -7.01 -10.42
CA VAL A 328 -8.09 -6.90 -11.89
C VAL A 328 -8.09 -5.44 -12.32
N ASN A 329 -8.98 -4.61 -11.76
CA ASN A 329 -9.07 -3.20 -12.13
C ASN A 329 -7.78 -2.42 -11.80
N SER A 330 -7.18 -2.67 -10.64
CA SER A 330 -5.90 -2.08 -10.26
C SER A 330 -4.74 -2.49 -11.19
N SER A 331 -4.78 -3.72 -11.72
CA SER A 331 -3.78 -4.20 -12.70
C SER A 331 -3.95 -3.50 -14.05
N LEU A 332 -5.19 -3.30 -14.50
CA LEU A 332 -5.50 -2.53 -15.72
C LEU A 332 -5.01 -1.08 -15.60
N HIS A 333 -5.24 -0.40 -14.47
CA HIS A 333 -4.68 0.92 -14.22
C HIS A 333 -3.15 0.93 -14.23
N SER A 334 -2.52 -0.12 -13.70
CA SER A 334 -1.06 -0.24 -13.69
C SER A 334 -0.48 -0.51 -15.09
N TYR A 335 -1.22 -1.16 -15.97
CA TYR A 335 -0.88 -1.27 -17.39
C TYR A 335 -1.03 0.07 -18.10
N LEU A 336 -2.17 0.76 -17.92
CA LEU A 336 -2.47 2.02 -18.59
C LEU A 336 -1.47 3.13 -18.24
N ILE A 337 -0.99 3.21 -16.98
CA ILE A 337 0.04 4.20 -16.64
C ILE A 337 1.34 3.98 -17.42
N LEU A 338 1.73 2.73 -17.64
CA LEU A 338 2.92 2.42 -18.43
C LEU A 338 2.70 2.73 -19.92
N ALA A 339 1.47 2.56 -20.41
CA ALA A 339 1.11 2.87 -21.79
C ALA A 339 1.02 4.38 -22.08
N TYR A 340 0.54 5.18 -21.12
CA TYR A 340 0.48 6.64 -21.23
C TYR A 340 1.79 7.34 -20.88
N ALA A 341 2.67 6.69 -20.15
CA ALA A 341 3.96 7.27 -19.78
C ALA A 341 4.87 7.34 -21.00
N GLY A 342 5.30 8.54 -21.35
CA GLY A 342 6.27 8.75 -22.44
C GLY A 342 7.62 8.13 -22.11
N SER A 343 8.30 7.56 -23.10
CA SER A 343 9.57 6.84 -22.94
C SER A 343 10.65 7.64 -22.21
N ARG A 344 10.66 8.97 -22.36
CA ARG A 344 11.62 9.90 -21.72
C ARG A 344 11.28 10.21 -20.25
N LYS A 345 10.00 10.10 -19.84
CA LYS A 345 9.48 10.51 -18.51
C LYS A 345 8.81 9.37 -17.74
N ALA A 346 8.90 8.13 -18.22
CA ALA A 346 8.18 6.99 -17.66
C ALA A 346 8.36 6.81 -16.15
N ALA A 347 9.57 6.98 -15.63
CA ALA A 347 9.82 6.85 -14.19
C ALA A 347 9.13 7.93 -13.36
N GLU A 348 9.03 9.15 -13.90
CA GLU A 348 8.40 10.30 -13.26
C GLU A 348 6.88 10.18 -13.28
N ASP A 349 6.30 9.77 -14.42
CA ASP A 349 4.86 9.56 -14.57
C ASP A 349 4.38 8.45 -13.65
N VAL A 350 5.14 7.36 -13.56
CA VAL A 350 4.89 6.28 -12.60
C VAL A 350 5.04 6.76 -11.16
N GLY A 351 6.04 7.61 -10.85
CA GLY A 351 6.21 8.21 -9.53
C GLY A 351 5.00 9.08 -9.14
N PHE A 352 4.53 9.94 -10.04
CA PHE A 352 3.35 10.77 -9.87
C PHE A 352 2.08 9.93 -9.62
N TYR A 353 1.90 8.88 -10.42
CA TYR A 353 0.80 7.93 -10.24
C TYR A 353 0.85 7.20 -8.87
N TYR A 354 2.04 6.84 -8.36
CA TYR A 354 2.16 6.27 -7.03
C TYR A 354 1.97 7.29 -5.92
N ALA A 355 2.30 8.56 -6.15
CA ALA A 355 1.94 9.64 -5.22
C ALA A 355 0.43 9.83 -5.13
N ALA A 356 -0.29 9.80 -6.27
CA ALA A 356 -1.74 9.80 -6.31
C ALA A 356 -2.34 8.58 -5.55
N ASN A 357 -1.73 7.39 -5.70
CA ASN A 357 -2.12 6.23 -4.90
C ASN A 357 -1.97 6.46 -3.39
N ALA A 358 -0.88 7.10 -2.95
CA ALA A 358 -0.67 7.42 -1.54
C ALA A 358 -1.66 8.50 -1.05
N ALA A 359 -1.96 9.50 -1.88
CA ALA A 359 -2.98 10.51 -1.59
C ALA A 359 -4.38 9.87 -1.43
N GLY A 360 -4.74 8.93 -2.31
CA GLY A 360 -5.98 8.16 -2.19
C GLY A 360 -6.05 7.38 -0.87
N ARG A 361 -4.96 6.75 -0.47
CA ARG A 361 -4.87 6.03 0.81
C ARG A 361 -5.00 6.97 2.02
N PHE A 362 -4.38 8.13 1.97
CA PHE A 362 -4.53 9.17 2.98
C PHE A 362 -6.01 9.58 3.15
N LEU A 363 -6.67 9.93 2.04
CA LEU A 363 -8.09 10.31 2.05
C LEU A 363 -8.99 9.14 2.48
N GLY A 364 -8.71 7.92 2.03
CA GLY A 364 -9.44 6.72 2.40
C GLY A 364 -9.30 6.38 3.89
N THR A 365 -8.11 6.52 4.46
CA THR A 365 -7.88 6.31 5.90
C THR A 365 -8.66 7.34 6.74
N LEU A 366 -8.64 8.61 6.33
CA LEU A 366 -9.41 9.67 6.98
C LEU A 366 -10.92 9.39 6.88
N ALA A 367 -11.40 9.06 5.68
CA ALA A 367 -12.80 8.69 5.43
C ALA A 367 -13.23 7.47 6.26
N SER A 368 -12.36 6.45 6.39
CA SER A 368 -12.64 5.26 7.20
C SER A 368 -12.95 5.62 8.65
N GLY A 369 -12.13 6.48 9.25
CA GLY A 369 -12.36 6.93 10.64
C GLY A 369 -13.60 7.82 10.78
N ALA A 370 -13.78 8.78 9.87
CA ALA A 370 -14.89 9.74 9.92
C ALA A 370 -16.25 9.05 9.70
N PHE A 371 -16.38 8.29 8.61
CA PHE A 371 -17.65 7.63 8.28
C PHE A 371 -17.98 6.46 9.22
N HIS A 372 -16.97 5.74 9.72
CA HIS A 372 -17.21 4.71 10.72
C HIS A 372 -17.75 5.32 12.04
N GLY A 373 -17.23 6.47 12.46
CA GLY A 373 -17.75 7.17 13.64
C GLY A 373 -19.18 7.69 13.48
N TRP A 374 -19.59 7.98 12.24
CA TRP A 374 -20.93 8.51 11.94
C TRP A 374 -21.98 7.42 11.71
N GLY A 375 -21.67 6.35 10.99
CA GLY A 375 -22.64 5.33 10.60
C GLY A 375 -22.04 3.92 10.42
N GLY A 376 -20.95 3.63 11.16
CA GLY A 376 -20.32 2.31 11.17
C GLY A 376 -19.79 1.88 9.81
N LEU A 377 -19.70 0.57 9.61
CA LEU A 377 -19.21 -0.04 8.37
C LEU A 377 -20.11 0.33 7.17
N GLN A 378 -21.42 0.45 7.37
CA GLN A 378 -22.36 0.78 6.30
C GLN A 378 -22.05 2.15 5.68
N ALA A 379 -21.79 3.18 6.48
CA ALA A 379 -21.41 4.50 5.97
C ALA A 379 -20.09 4.47 5.21
N CYS A 380 -19.12 3.67 5.66
CA CYS A 380 -17.86 3.47 4.96
C CYS A 380 -18.03 2.79 3.61
N LEU A 381 -18.95 1.82 3.50
CA LEU A 381 -19.28 1.14 2.24
C LEU A 381 -19.93 2.09 1.24
N TRP A 382 -20.83 2.98 1.70
CA TRP A 382 -21.40 4.02 0.85
C TRP A 382 -20.35 5.02 0.37
N ALA A 383 -19.46 5.46 1.25
CA ALA A 383 -18.35 6.33 0.86
C ALA A 383 -17.44 5.66 -0.18
N ALA A 384 -17.18 4.37 -0.02
CA ALA A 384 -16.41 3.57 -0.98
C ALA A 384 -17.15 3.47 -2.33
N ALA A 385 -18.45 3.21 -2.34
CA ALA A 385 -19.26 3.14 -3.56
C ALA A 385 -19.22 4.47 -4.33
N ILE A 386 -19.41 5.61 -3.65
CA ILE A 386 -19.36 6.94 -4.26
C ILE A 386 -17.98 7.20 -4.87
N ALA A 387 -16.90 6.92 -4.12
CA ALA A 387 -15.55 7.11 -4.63
C ALA A 387 -15.25 6.21 -5.85
N LEU A 388 -15.80 4.99 -5.90
CA LEU A 388 -15.64 4.09 -7.05
C LEU A 388 -16.46 4.54 -8.27
N VAL A 389 -17.66 5.10 -8.06
CA VAL A 389 -18.42 5.73 -9.15
C VAL A 389 -17.63 6.89 -9.74
N LEU A 390 -17.00 7.73 -8.91
CA LEU A 390 -16.12 8.80 -9.39
C LEU A 390 -14.90 8.24 -10.14
N ALA A 391 -14.24 7.20 -9.61
CA ALA A 391 -13.14 6.53 -10.30
C ALA A 391 -13.58 6.00 -11.67
N TRP A 392 -14.75 5.32 -11.72
CA TRP A 392 -15.32 4.81 -12.96
C TRP A 392 -15.65 5.93 -13.96
N ALA A 393 -16.30 7.01 -13.51
CA ALA A 393 -16.63 8.16 -14.35
C ALA A 393 -15.39 8.78 -15.02
N VAL A 394 -14.27 8.89 -14.27
CA VAL A 394 -13.00 9.33 -14.84
C VAL A 394 -12.49 8.38 -15.93
N THR A 395 -12.72 7.06 -15.81
CA THR A 395 -12.31 6.11 -16.85
C THR A 395 -13.07 6.28 -18.17
N LEU A 396 -14.28 6.88 -18.16
CA LEU A 396 -15.05 7.15 -19.36
C LEU A 396 -14.42 8.17 -20.29
N VAL A 397 -13.57 9.07 -19.74
CA VAL A 397 -12.87 10.12 -20.48
C VAL A 397 -11.39 9.81 -20.72
N LEU A 398 -10.93 8.59 -20.37
CA LEU A 398 -9.56 8.14 -20.63
C LEU A 398 -9.33 8.04 -22.16
N PRO A 399 -8.17 8.52 -22.66
CA PRO A 399 -7.77 8.39 -24.05
C PRO A 399 -7.68 6.91 -24.46
N ARG A 400 -8.19 6.59 -25.64
CA ARG A 400 -8.12 5.23 -26.23
C ARG A 400 -6.88 5.00 -27.07
N ASP A 401 -6.19 6.07 -27.40
CA ASP A 401 -4.96 6.05 -28.20
C ASP A 401 -3.82 6.71 -27.45
N ALA A 402 -2.76 5.95 -27.17
CA ALA A 402 -1.57 6.46 -26.48
C ALA A 402 -0.73 7.39 -27.39
N ALA A 403 -0.85 7.28 -28.72
CA ALA A 403 -0.10 8.10 -29.66
C ALA A 403 -0.56 9.57 -29.68
N GLN A 404 -1.83 9.85 -29.36
CA GLN A 404 -2.38 11.21 -29.29
C GLN A 404 -1.86 12.03 -28.09
N GLU A 405 -1.18 11.42 -27.14
CA GLU A 405 -0.67 12.09 -25.92
C GLU A 405 0.84 12.35 -25.94
N ALA A 406 1.55 11.79 -26.90
CA ALA A 406 3.00 11.96 -27.05
C ALA A 406 3.38 13.16 -27.95
N ALA A 407 2.38 13.78 -28.60
CA ALA A 407 2.50 15.00 -29.39
C ALA A 407 2.14 16.24 -28.55
#